data_5d3f344950ce3c1af5cd606085c01159
#
_entry.id   5d3f344950ce3c1af5cd606085c01159
#
_cell.length_a   1.000
_cell.length_b   1.000
_cell.length_c   1.000
_cell.angle_alpha   90.00
_cell.angle_beta   90.00
_cell.angle_gamma   90.00
#
_symmetry.space_group_name_H-M   'P 1'
#
loop_
_entity.id
_entity.type
_entity.pdbx_description
1 polymer ?
#
loop_
_entity_poly.entity_id
_entity_poly.type
_entity_poly.pdbx_seq_one_letter_code
_entity_poly.pdbx_strand_id
1 'polypeptide(L)'
;MEEPICIDITILATSVKVWNFYNDLRHIVKWNYANSAWHCPLTENDLRVGGTLKLRMEAKDKSFGFDLVGNYDEVEYTKRLKYHLQDGRNVEVQFQAIDDSTTKVILTFDPESENPREMQREGWYSILNNFHKYVEHNT
;
A
#
# COMPACT_ATOMS: atom_id res chain seq x y z
N MET A 1 -11.87 -3.70 20.22
CA MET A 1 -11.21 -3.46 18.93
C MET A 1 -9.88 -4.19 18.89
N GLU A 2 -9.61 -4.89 17.84
CA GLU A 2 -8.34 -5.62 17.71
C GLU A 2 -7.19 -4.66 17.50
N GLU A 3 -5.99 -5.06 17.95
CA GLU A 3 -4.79 -4.26 17.73
C GLU A 3 -4.46 -4.18 16.24
N PRO A 4 -3.89 -3.06 15.77
CA PRO A 4 -3.42 -2.94 14.40
C PRO A 4 -2.38 -3.99 14.06
N ILE A 5 -2.32 -4.35 12.78
CA ILE A 5 -1.30 -5.24 12.24
C ILE A 5 -0.18 -4.36 11.69
N CYS A 6 1.06 -4.70 12.03
CA CYS A 6 2.23 -3.95 11.56
C CYS A 6 3.15 -4.87 10.78
N ILE A 7 3.48 -4.46 9.56
CA ILE A 7 4.44 -5.16 8.71
C ILE A 7 5.45 -4.15 8.19
N ASP A 8 6.63 -4.63 7.82
CA ASP A 8 7.65 -3.75 7.26
C ASP A 8 8.53 -4.48 6.25
N ILE A 9 9.21 -3.70 5.43
CA ILE A 9 10.15 -4.23 4.45
C ILE A 9 11.22 -3.17 4.17
N THR A 10 12.45 -3.61 3.94
CA THR A 10 13.56 -2.72 3.62
C THR A 10 13.85 -2.79 2.13
N ILE A 11 13.92 -1.63 1.48
CA ILE A 11 14.07 -1.51 0.02
C ILE A 11 15.37 -0.77 -0.30
N LEU A 12 16.14 -1.30 -1.22
CA LEU A 12 17.40 -0.69 -1.66
C LEU A 12 17.13 0.41 -2.70
N ALA A 13 16.58 1.51 -2.21
CA ALA A 13 16.26 2.70 -3.02
C ALA A 13 16.12 3.91 -2.11
N THR A 14 16.27 5.11 -2.70
CA THR A 14 16.10 6.36 -1.95
C THR A 14 14.65 6.54 -1.49
N SER A 15 14.44 7.30 -0.41
CA SER A 15 13.08 7.57 0.08
C SER A 15 12.25 8.33 -0.95
N VAL A 16 12.86 9.20 -1.75
CA VAL A 16 12.15 9.91 -2.82
C VAL A 16 11.63 8.94 -3.87
N LYS A 17 12.47 8.00 -4.31
CA LYS A 17 12.07 7.00 -5.30
C LYS A 17 10.97 6.09 -4.75
N VAL A 18 11.15 5.61 -3.51
CA VAL A 18 10.15 4.73 -2.87
C VAL A 18 8.82 5.44 -2.75
N TRP A 19 8.83 6.70 -2.28
CA TRP A 19 7.62 7.51 -2.18
C TRP A 19 6.93 7.67 -3.54
N ASN A 20 7.69 8.04 -4.57
CA ASN A 20 7.13 8.27 -5.90
C ASN A 20 6.51 7.00 -6.49
N PHE A 21 7.19 5.88 -6.36
CA PHE A 21 6.69 4.61 -6.88
C PHE A 21 5.47 4.09 -6.12
N TYR A 22 5.39 4.42 -4.84
CA TYR A 22 4.25 4.02 -4.01
C TYR A 22 2.98 4.81 -4.38
N ASN A 23 3.12 6.04 -4.80
CA ASN A 23 2.00 6.97 -4.95
C ASN A 23 1.63 7.32 -6.40
N ASP A 24 2.53 7.14 -7.36
CA ASP A 24 2.26 7.47 -8.77
C ASP A 24 1.32 6.42 -9.37
N LEU A 25 0.23 6.88 -9.98
CA LEU A 25 -0.78 6.02 -10.58
C LEU A 25 -0.19 5.03 -11.58
N ARG A 26 0.79 5.47 -12.37
CA ARG A 26 1.42 4.62 -13.39
C ARG A 26 2.18 3.45 -12.78
N HIS A 27 2.69 3.63 -11.57
CA HIS A 27 3.42 2.59 -10.86
C HIS A 27 2.50 1.70 -10.04
N ILE A 28 1.50 2.28 -9.36
CA ILE A 28 0.60 1.52 -8.50
C ILE A 28 -0.03 0.33 -9.22
N VAL A 29 -0.48 0.52 -10.46
CA VAL A 29 -1.11 -0.55 -11.24
C VAL A 29 -0.14 -1.71 -11.55
N LYS A 30 1.16 -1.48 -11.41
CA LYS A 30 2.19 -2.48 -11.70
C LYS A 30 2.54 -3.37 -10.50
N TRP A 31 2.23 -2.95 -9.28
CA TRP A 31 2.61 -3.72 -8.09
C TRP A 31 1.49 -3.99 -7.11
N ASN A 32 0.34 -3.30 -7.19
CA ASN A 32 -0.70 -3.40 -6.17
C ASN A 32 -1.60 -4.62 -6.36
N TYR A 33 -1.02 -5.80 -6.14
CA TYR A 33 -1.75 -7.07 -6.14
C TYR A 33 -0.97 -8.09 -5.32
N ALA A 34 -1.70 -9.06 -4.72
CA ALA A 34 -1.09 -10.02 -3.79
C ALA A 34 -0.38 -11.17 -4.53
N ASN A 35 -0.93 -11.59 -5.69
CA ASN A 35 -0.35 -12.69 -6.47
C ASN A 35 -0.76 -12.55 -7.93
N SER A 36 -0.25 -13.45 -8.78
CA SER A 36 -0.43 -13.38 -10.23
C SER A 36 -1.86 -13.62 -10.72
N ALA A 37 -2.76 -14.10 -9.85
CA ALA A 37 -4.16 -14.28 -10.19
C ALA A 37 -4.97 -12.98 -10.08
N TRP A 38 -4.37 -11.94 -9.52
CA TRP A 38 -5.00 -10.63 -9.30
C TRP A 38 -4.28 -9.54 -10.05
N HIS A 39 -4.97 -8.43 -10.28
CA HIS A 39 -4.38 -7.22 -10.85
C HIS A 39 -5.12 -5.98 -10.33
N CYS A 40 -4.50 -4.82 -10.53
CA CYS A 40 -5.07 -3.52 -10.16
C CYS A 40 -5.23 -2.70 -11.45
N PRO A 41 -6.35 -2.85 -12.17
CA PRO A 41 -6.49 -2.24 -13.49
C PRO A 41 -6.74 -0.73 -13.46
N LEU A 42 -7.23 -0.21 -12.33
CA LEU A 42 -7.61 1.19 -12.23
C LEU A 42 -7.30 1.71 -10.83
N THR A 43 -6.73 2.91 -10.79
CA THR A 43 -6.42 3.57 -9.53
C THR A 43 -6.63 5.08 -9.67
N GLU A 44 -7.03 5.71 -8.57
CA GLU A 44 -7.13 7.16 -8.43
C GLU A 44 -6.41 7.53 -7.14
N ASN A 45 -5.64 8.60 -7.18
CA ASN A 45 -4.89 9.03 -5.99
C ASN A 45 -4.76 10.54 -5.97
N ASP A 46 -5.60 11.19 -5.16
CA ASP A 46 -5.51 12.62 -4.91
C ASP A 46 -4.67 12.78 -3.64
N LEU A 47 -3.36 12.90 -3.81
CA LEU A 47 -2.36 12.80 -2.75
C LEU A 47 -2.27 14.11 -1.95
N ARG A 48 -3.29 14.37 -1.13
CA ARG A 48 -3.35 15.52 -0.23
C ARG A 48 -4.33 15.22 0.91
N VAL A 49 -4.21 15.93 2.01
CA VAL A 49 -5.15 15.79 3.13
C VAL A 49 -6.57 16.06 2.61
N GLY A 50 -7.49 15.15 2.92
CA GLY A 50 -8.86 15.21 2.42
C GLY A 50 -9.06 14.60 1.04
N GLY A 51 -7.96 14.27 0.34
CA GLY A 51 -8.05 13.64 -0.98
C GLY A 51 -8.43 12.17 -0.90
N THR A 52 -8.86 11.61 -2.03
CA THR A 52 -9.32 10.22 -2.10
C THR A 52 -8.29 9.33 -2.80
N LEU A 53 -8.04 8.17 -2.19
CA LEU A 53 -7.29 7.07 -2.79
C LEU A 53 -8.29 5.99 -3.15
N LYS A 54 -8.27 5.54 -4.41
CA LYS A 54 -9.14 4.45 -4.86
C LYS A 54 -8.33 3.43 -5.64
N LEU A 55 -8.39 2.17 -5.19
CA LEU A 55 -7.68 1.06 -5.80
C LEU A 55 -8.68 0.00 -6.21
N ARG A 56 -8.77 -0.27 -7.51
CA ARG A 56 -9.62 -1.37 -8.00
C ARG A 56 -8.81 -2.65 -8.02
N MET A 57 -9.25 -3.64 -7.27
CA MET A 57 -8.61 -4.95 -7.19
C MET A 57 -9.50 -5.98 -7.88
N GLU A 58 -8.97 -6.68 -8.88
CA GLU A 58 -9.75 -7.67 -9.62
C GLU A 58 -8.98 -8.95 -9.82
N ALA A 59 -9.71 -10.08 -9.73
CA ALA A 59 -9.18 -11.35 -10.18
C ALA A 59 -9.08 -11.31 -11.70
N LYS A 60 -8.00 -11.84 -12.27
CA LYS A 60 -7.79 -11.81 -13.73
C LYS A 60 -8.86 -12.61 -14.50
N ASP A 61 -9.45 -13.60 -13.87
CA ASP A 61 -10.54 -14.38 -14.46
C ASP A 61 -11.91 -13.71 -14.31
N LYS A 62 -11.94 -12.52 -13.71
CA LYS A 62 -13.15 -11.72 -13.49
C LYS A 62 -14.17 -12.33 -12.52
N SER A 63 -13.77 -13.35 -11.76
CA SER A 63 -14.67 -14.01 -10.81
C SER A 63 -14.98 -13.14 -9.60
N PHE A 64 -14.10 -12.19 -9.27
CA PHE A 64 -14.26 -11.34 -8.09
C PHE A 64 -13.53 -10.02 -8.28
N GLY A 65 -14.04 -8.97 -7.65
CA GLY A 65 -13.39 -7.67 -7.64
C GLY A 65 -13.96 -6.78 -6.56
N PHE A 66 -13.17 -5.82 -6.10
CA PHE A 66 -13.62 -4.83 -5.12
C PHE A 66 -12.81 -3.55 -5.24
N ASP A 67 -13.37 -2.47 -4.70
CA ASP A 67 -12.68 -1.19 -4.60
C ASP A 67 -12.23 -0.97 -3.17
N LEU A 68 -10.96 -0.63 -3.00
CA LEU A 68 -10.46 -0.14 -1.72
C LEU A 68 -10.45 1.38 -1.83
N VAL A 69 -11.22 2.05 -0.99
CA VAL A 69 -11.36 3.51 -1.02
C VAL A 69 -10.99 4.09 0.34
N GLY A 70 -10.09 5.07 0.31
CA GLY A 70 -9.65 5.75 1.52
C GLY A 70 -9.60 7.25 1.33
N ASN A 71 -9.59 7.98 2.45
CA ASN A 71 -9.40 9.42 2.46
C ASN A 71 -8.19 9.75 3.32
N TYR A 72 -7.30 10.58 2.80
CA TYR A 72 -6.07 10.94 3.50
C TYR A 72 -6.32 11.84 4.69
N ASP A 73 -5.76 11.45 5.84
CA ASP A 73 -5.75 12.25 7.06
C ASP A 73 -4.44 13.00 7.23
N GLU A 74 -3.32 12.41 6.74
CA GLU A 74 -2.01 13.03 6.76
C GLU A 74 -1.24 12.64 5.50
N VAL A 75 -0.53 13.62 4.93
CA VAL A 75 0.38 13.40 3.80
C VAL A 75 1.65 14.19 4.11
N GLU A 76 2.74 13.49 4.40
CA GLU A 76 4.02 14.11 4.70
C GLU A 76 5.04 13.58 3.70
N TYR A 77 5.44 14.42 2.76
CA TYR A 77 6.27 14.04 1.62
C TYR A 77 7.51 13.25 2.04
N THR A 78 7.70 12.07 1.43
CA THR A 78 8.77 11.09 1.67
C THR A 78 8.81 10.48 3.06
N LYS A 79 7.85 10.81 3.95
CA LYS A 79 7.89 10.36 5.35
C LYS A 79 6.68 9.55 5.77
N ARG A 80 5.45 10.02 5.50
CA ARG A 80 4.29 9.35 6.06
C ARG A 80 3.00 9.64 5.31
N LEU A 81 2.16 8.62 5.26
CA LEU A 81 0.78 8.71 4.81
C LEU A 81 -0.11 8.12 5.90
N LYS A 82 -1.23 8.78 6.16
CA LYS A 82 -2.31 8.19 6.95
C LYS A 82 -3.60 8.36 6.19
N TYR A 83 -4.40 7.30 6.13
CA TYR A 83 -5.73 7.40 5.57
C TYR A 83 -6.67 6.46 6.30
N HIS A 84 -7.97 6.72 6.20
CA HIS A 84 -8.99 5.83 6.73
C HIS A 84 -9.83 5.30 5.58
N LEU A 85 -10.25 4.04 5.70
CA LEU A 85 -11.11 3.38 4.72
C LEU A 85 -12.57 3.76 4.99
N GLN A 86 -13.46 3.44 4.05
CA GLN A 86 -14.88 3.79 4.17
C GLN A 86 -15.55 3.20 5.41
N ASP A 87 -15.07 2.06 5.90
CA ASP A 87 -15.60 1.42 7.11
C ASP A 87 -14.95 1.92 8.40
N GLY A 88 -14.07 2.93 8.31
CA GLY A 88 -13.42 3.54 9.46
C GLY A 88 -12.07 2.95 9.85
N ARG A 89 -11.63 1.87 9.20
CA ARG A 89 -10.31 1.30 9.50
C ARG A 89 -9.20 2.26 9.09
N ASN A 90 -8.18 2.37 9.93
CA ASN A 90 -7.05 3.25 9.68
C ASN A 90 -5.87 2.51 9.06
N VAL A 91 -5.14 3.20 8.19
CA VAL A 91 -3.91 2.70 7.57
C VAL A 91 -2.85 3.78 7.68
N GLU A 92 -1.66 3.38 8.11
CA GLU A 92 -0.51 4.27 8.17
C GLU A 92 0.66 3.65 7.42
N VAL A 93 1.31 4.45 6.57
CA VAL A 93 2.50 4.05 5.84
C VAL A 93 3.62 5.01 6.20
N GLN A 94 4.70 4.48 6.77
CA GLN A 94 5.88 5.27 7.12
C GLN A 94 7.02 4.91 6.17
N PHE A 95 7.73 5.93 5.70
CA PHE A 95 8.89 5.78 4.84
C PHE A 95 10.11 6.29 5.61
N GLN A 96 10.90 5.37 6.13
CA GLN A 96 12.04 5.71 6.98
C GLN A 96 13.34 5.56 6.19
N ALA A 97 14.01 6.68 5.93
CA ALA A 97 15.32 6.65 5.29
C ALA A 97 16.34 6.06 6.27
N ILE A 98 16.90 4.90 5.93
CA ILE A 98 17.94 4.26 6.73
C ILE A 98 19.28 4.89 6.40
N ASP A 99 19.52 5.12 5.11
CA ASP A 99 20.68 5.85 4.59
C ASP A 99 20.31 6.44 3.22
N ASP A 100 21.28 6.97 2.48
CA ASP A 100 21.04 7.64 1.20
C ASP A 100 20.53 6.71 0.10
N SER A 101 20.58 5.40 0.30
CA SER A 101 20.21 4.43 -0.74
C SER A 101 19.30 3.31 -0.21
N THR A 102 18.79 3.43 1.02
CA THR A 102 17.99 2.39 1.64
C THR A 102 16.82 3.00 2.40
N THR A 103 15.62 2.47 2.19
CA THR A 103 14.40 2.95 2.83
C THR A 103 13.64 1.78 3.45
N LYS A 104 13.20 1.95 4.70
CA LYS A 104 12.33 1.00 5.35
C LYS A 104 10.89 1.50 5.24
N VAL A 105 10.00 0.67 4.71
CA VAL A 105 8.58 0.98 4.63
C VAL A 105 7.88 0.21 5.74
N ILE A 106 7.15 0.93 6.59
CA ILE A 106 6.43 0.36 7.74
C ILE A 106 4.94 0.62 7.49
N LEU A 107 4.17 -0.45 7.41
CA LEU A 107 2.75 -0.39 7.13
C LEU A 107 1.97 -0.90 8.34
N THR A 108 1.10 -0.05 8.91
CA THR A 108 0.28 -0.38 10.05
C THR A 108 -1.18 -0.21 9.66
N PHE A 109 -1.99 -1.23 9.85
CA PHE A 109 -3.39 -1.17 9.44
C PHE A 109 -4.30 -1.90 10.42
N ASP A 110 -5.54 -1.42 10.54
CA ASP A 110 -6.54 -2.07 11.37
C ASP A 110 -7.08 -3.31 10.64
N PRO A 111 -7.20 -4.45 11.32
CA PRO A 111 -7.75 -5.65 10.69
C PRO A 111 -9.26 -5.50 10.48
N GLU A 112 -9.77 -6.14 9.43
CA GLU A 112 -11.21 -6.29 9.25
C GLU A 112 -11.68 -7.53 10.05
N SER A 113 -13.00 -7.71 10.17
CA SER A 113 -13.55 -8.73 11.09
C SER A 113 -13.89 -10.06 10.45
N GLU A 114 -13.81 -10.18 9.11
CA GLU A 114 -14.28 -11.37 8.41
C GLU A 114 -13.24 -12.45 8.22
N ASN A 115 -11.96 -12.08 8.11
CA ASN A 115 -10.89 -13.02 7.85
C ASN A 115 -9.93 -13.14 9.02
N PRO A 116 -9.26 -14.29 9.19
CA PRO A 116 -8.26 -14.45 10.24
C PRO A 116 -7.16 -13.39 10.12
N ARG A 117 -6.69 -12.92 11.26
CA ARG A 117 -5.65 -11.90 11.35
C ARG A 117 -4.40 -12.26 10.54
N GLU A 118 -3.93 -13.50 10.65
CA GLU A 118 -2.73 -13.94 9.95
C GLU A 118 -2.91 -13.94 8.43
N MET A 119 -4.09 -14.28 7.95
CA MET A 119 -4.42 -14.24 6.53
C MET A 119 -4.35 -12.82 5.98
N GLN A 120 -4.86 -11.85 6.75
CA GLN A 120 -4.79 -10.44 6.38
C GLN A 120 -3.34 -9.96 6.35
N ARG A 121 -2.57 -10.31 7.36
CA ARG A 121 -1.15 -9.96 7.42
C ARG A 121 -0.39 -10.47 6.20
N GLU A 122 -0.59 -11.72 5.83
CA GLU A 122 0.06 -12.33 4.67
C GLU A 122 -0.35 -11.64 3.36
N GLY A 123 -1.64 -11.34 3.21
CA GLY A 123 -2.15 -10.66 2.02
C GLY A 123 -1.53 -9.28 1.84
N TRP A 124 -1.52 -8.47 2.88
CA TRP A 124 -0.93 -7.14 2.82
C TRP A 124 0.58 -7.22 2.63
N TYR A 125 1.25 -8.18 3.28
CA TYR A 125 2.69 -8.36 3.12
C TYR A 125 3.04 -8.77 1.68
N SER A 126 2.23 -9.62 1.05
CA SER A 126 2.46 -10.03 -0.34
C SER A 126 2.43 -8.84 -1.29
N ILE A 127 1.52 -7.89 -1.07
CA ILE A 127 1.46 -6.66 -1.86
C ILE A 127 2.71 -5.81 -1.61
N LEU A 128 3.08 -5.65 -0.35
CA LEU A 128 4.27 -4.87 0.03
C LEU A 128 5.55 -5.49 -0.54
N ASN A 129 5.66 -6.81 -0.50
CA ASN A 129 6.80 -7.52 -1.08
C ASN A 129 6.84 -7.36 -2.60
N ASN A 130 5.69 -7.35 -3.25
CA ASN A 130 5.58 -7.12 -4.67
C ASN A 130 6.07 -5.71 -5.03
N PHE A 131 5.69 -4.72 -4.22
CA PHE A 131 6.18 -3.36 -4.34
C PHE A 131 7.70 -3.31 -4.22
N HIS A 132 8.25 -3.98 -3.21
CA HIS A 132 9.69 -4.07 -2.97
C HIS A 132 10.42 -4.55 -4.23
N LYS A 133 9.97 -5.65 -4.80
CA LYS A 133 10.57 -6.21 -6.01
C LYS A 133 10.47 -5.25 -7.18
N TYR A 134 9.31 -4.63 -7.33
CA TYR A 134 9.07 -3.69 -8.42
C TYR A 134 10.04 -2.49 -8.35
N VAL A 135 10.19 -1.90 -7.17
CA VAL A 135 11.09 -0.75 -6.99
C VAL A 135 12.53 -1.13 -7.32
N GLU A 136 13.00 -2.26 -6.81
CA GLU A 136 14.39 -2.67 -7.01
C GLU A 136 14.69 -3.09 -8.44
N HIS A 137 13.70 -3.56 -9.19
CA HIS A 137 13.86 -3.93 -10.60
C HIS A 137 13.74 -2.75 -11.56
N ASN A 138 13.25 -1.62 -11.11
CA ASN A 138 13.04 -0.44 -11.95
C ASN A 138 13.94 0.73 -11.54
N THR A 139 15.20 0.46 -11.39
CA THR A 139 16.22 1.46 -11.03
C THR A 139 16.75 2.20 -12.25
#